data_80dfe845c4bc3837c834f4a3cc23b2a4
#
_entry.id   80dfe845c4bc3837c834f4a3cc23b2a4
#
_cell.length_a   1.000
_cell.length_b   1.000
_cell.length_c   1.000
_cell.angle_alpha   90.00
_cell.angle_beta   90.00
_cell.angle_gamma   90.00
#
_symmetry.space_group_name_H-M   'P 1'
#
loop_
_entity.id
_entity.type
_entity.pdbx_description
1 polymer ?
#
loop_
_entity_poly.entity_id
_entity_poly.type
_entity_poly.pdbx_seq_one_letter_code
_entity_poly.pdbx_strand_id
1 'polypeptide(L)'
;EGRLGAPVLVLSGGVATGLPAAAALLAVADTVRRPGSRTILADHVALIAAIGSLPSADDRRRILGDLLDDLFLPVGALIGLPPIPEGARGGALLRVGSPLSVQETRVDAGDLRFAGLPPGVPGQVELLSAPGGSRGGAPAPVASWEVTGGLGGLLLDARETPLELPERAERRRALLEAWEAPVWGEVPA
;
A
#
# COMPACT_ATOMS: atom_id res chain seq x y z
N GLU A 1 24.99 -0.18 5.54
CA GLU A 1 23.71 -0.90 5.56
C GLU A 1 22.94 -0.47 4.32
N GLY A 2 22.87 -1.40 3.33
CA GLY A 2 22.20 -1.13 2.06
C GLY A 2 20.72 -0.92 2.30
N ARG A 3 20.15 0.20 1.83
CA ARG A 3 18.72 0.40 1.71
C ARG A 3 18.20 -0.72 0.79
N LEU A 4 17.57 -1.72 1.39
CA LEU A 4 16.74 -2.63 0.63
C LEU A 4 15.56 -1.79 0.17
N GLY A 5 15.44 -1.58 -1.14
CA GLY A 5 14.26 -0.95 -1.72
C GLY A 5 12.98 -1.66 -1.24
N ALA A 6 11.85 -0.98 -1.28
CA ALA A 6 10.57 -1.60 -0.93
C ALA A 6 10.36 -2.88 -1.74
N PRO A 7 9.93 -4.00 -1.11
CA PRO A 7 9.62 -5.22 -1.84
C PRO A 7 8.62 -4.94 -2.96
N VAL A 8 8.90 -5.44 -4.15
CA VAL A 8 8.00 -5.36 -5.30
C VAL A 8 7.18 -6.65 -5.36
N LEU A 9 5.87 -6.50 -5.42
CA LEU A 9 4.93 -7.59 -5.66
C LEU A 9 4.32 -7.43 -7.04
N VAL A 10 4.38 -8.48 -7.84
CA VAL A 10 3.80 -8.48 -9.17
C VAL A 10 2.56 -9.37 -9.17
N LEU A 11 1.44 -8.77 -9.52
CA LEU A 11 0.17 -9.46 -9.72
C LEU A 11 0.11 -9.95 -11.17
N SER A 12 -0.15 -11.23 -11.36
CA SER A 12 -0.29 -11.83 -12.69
C SER A 12 -1.57 -12.67 -12.76
N GLY A 13 -2.10 -12.82 -13.96
CA GLY A 13 -3.31 -13.58 -14.24
C GLY A 13 -4.57 -12.72 -14.34
N GLY A 14 -5.59 -13.25 -15.00
CA GLY A 14 -6.79 -12.52 -15.43
C GLY A 14 -7.58 -11.85 -14.31
N VAL A 15 -7.63 -12.44 -13.11
CA VAL A 15 -8.31 -11.84 -11.96
C VAL A 15 -7.57 -10.58 -11.49
N ALA A 16 -6.24 -10.68 -11.35
CA ALA A 16 -5.43 -9.56 -10.88
C ALA A 16 -5.44 -8.38 -11.87
N THR A 17 -5.45 -8.66 -13.17
CA THR A 17 -5.42 -7.64 -14.21
C THR A 17 -6.82 -7.08 -14.54
N GLY A 18 -7.89 -7.78 -14.16
CA GLY A 18 -9.27 -7.36 -14.33
C GLY A 18 -9.87 -6.57 -13.17
N LEU A 19 -9.18 -6.51 -12.02
CA LEU A 19 -9.64 -5.74 -10.87
C LEU A 19 -9.32 -4.24 -11.03
N PRO A 20 -10.19 -3.34 -10.54
CA PRO A 20 -9.80 -1.95 -10.30
C PRO A 20 -8.54 -1.90 -9.43
N ALA A 21 -7.63 -0.95 -9.69
CA ALA A 21 -6.34 -0.90 -9.01
C ALA A 21 -6.48 -0.79 -7.48
N ALA A 22 -7.43 -0.01 -6.98
CA ALA A 22 -7.72 0.08 -5.55
C ALA A 22 -8.19 -1.26 -4.96
N ALA A 23 -9.02 -2.03 -5.70
CA ALA A 23 -9.45 -3.37 -5.29
C ALA A 23 -8.28 -4.35 -5.25
N ALA A 24 -7.36 -4.26 -6.22
CA ALA A 24 -6.15 -5.07 -6.23
C ALA A 24 -5.25 -4.76 -5.03
N LEU A 25 -5.09 -3.48 -4.65
CA LEU A 25 -4.35 -3.10 -3.44
C LEU A 25 -4.98 -3.67 -2.18
N LEU A 26 -6.30 -3.61 -2.04
CA LEU A 26 -7.03 -4.19 -0.90
C LEU A 26 -6.84 -5.70 -0.83
N ALA A 27 -6.97 -6.41 -1.95
CA ALA A 27 -6.75 -7.86 -2.00
C ALA A 27 -5.32 -8.26 -1.60
N VAL A 28 -4.31 -7.47 -2.00
CA VAL A 28 -2.93 -7.67 -1.55
C VAL A 28 -2.80 -7.40 -0.06
N ALA A 29 -3.40 -6.32 0.45
CA ALA A 29 -3.38 -6.00 1.87
C ALA A 29 -4.00 -7.11 2.72
N ASP A 30 -5.07 -7.76 2.24
CA ASP A 30 -5.70 -8.90 2.91
C ASP A 30 -4.80 -10.15 2.96
N THR A 31 -3.90 -10.29 1.99
CA THR A 31 -3.01 -11.44 1.87
C THR A 31 -1.67 -11.23 2.56
N VAL A 32 -1.09 -10.02 2.41
CA VAL A 32 0.27 -9.70 2.86
C VAL A 32 0.21 -8.72 4.04
N ARG A 33 -0.11 -9.25 5.21
CA ARG A 33 -0.27 -8.47 6.44
C ARG A 33 1.03 -8.39 7.22
N ARG A 34 1.90 -7.49 6.82
CA ARG A 34 3.17 -7.23 7.52
C ARG A 34 3.48 -5.75 7.48
N PRO A 35 4.00 -5.17 8.56
CA PRO A 35 4.48 -3.79 8.56
C PRO A 35 5.52 -3.55 7.47
N GLY A 36 5.54 -2.33 6.96
CA GLY A 36 6.47 -1.87 5.93
C GLY A 36 5.82 -1.54 4.59
N SER A 37 6.60 -0.97 3.69
CA SER A 37 6.14 -0.56 2.36
C SER A 37 6.31 -1.67 1.32
N ARG A 38 5.42 -1.67 0.32
CA ARG A 38 5.46 -2.55 -0.87
C ARG A 38 5.00 -1.78 -2.08
N THR A 39 5.69 -1.98 -3.19
CA THR A 39 5.24 -1.53 -4.51
C THR A 39 4.49 -2.67 -5.18
N ILE A 40 3.30 -2.38 -5.70
CA ILE A 40 2.44 -3.35 -6.36
C ILE A 40 2.38 -3.03 -7.84
N LEU A 41 2.77 -3.99 -8.65
CA LEU A 41 2.72 -3.94 -10.11
C LEU A 41 1.75 -4.98 -10.65
N ALA A 42 1.19 -4.77 -11.82
CA ALA A 42 0.37 -5.76 -12.53
C ALA A 42 1.03 -6.16 -13.85
N ASP A 43 1.19 -7.46 -14.05
CA ASP A 43 1.58 -8.08 -15.32
C ASP A 43 0.35 -8.20 -16.22
N HIS A 44 -0.05 -7.10 -16.84
CA HIS A 44 -1.29 -7.00 -17.61
C HIS A 44 -1.25 -7.74 -18.97
N VAL A 45 -0.06 -8.12 -19.41
CA VAL A 45 0.15 -8.88 -20.66
C VAL A 45 0.50 -10.35 -20.41
N ALA A 46 0.44 -10.80 -19.14
CA ALA A 46 0.76 -12.16 -18.71
C ALA A 46 2.16 -12.65 -19.14
N LEU A 47 3.13 -11.75 -19.14
CA LEU A 47 4.48 -12.01 -19.65
C LEU A 47 5.33 -12.82 -18.65
N ILE A 48 5.08 -12.69 -17.34
CA ILE A 48 5.87 -13.42 -16.31
C ILE A 48 5.84 -14.93 -16.53
N ALA A 49 4.69 -15.48 -16.91
CA ALA A 49 4.58 -16.91 -17.19
C ALA A 49 5.45 -17.30 -18.40
N ALA A 50 5.45 -16.48 -19.45
CA ALA A 50 6.27 -16.71 -20.64
C ALA A 50 7.77 -16.59 -20.33
N ILE A 51 8.18 -15.56 -19.59
CA ILE A 51 9.57 -15.38 -19.15
C ILE A 51 9.99 -16.54 -18.25
N GLY A 52 9.11 -16.99 -17.34
CA GLY A 52 9.37 -18.13 -16.46
C GLY A 52 9.66 -19.45 -17.20
N SER A 53 9.12 -19.63 -18.42
CA SER A 53 9.35 -20.79 -19.25
C SER A 53 10.72 -20.82 -19.96
N LEU A 54 11.43 -19.69 -20.00
CA LEU A 54 12.76 -19.62 -20.60
C LEU A 54 13.77 -20.48 -19.80
N PRO A 55 14.59 -21.29 -20.46
CA PRO A 55 15.53 -22.20 -19.76
C PRO A 55 16.67 -21.45 -19.09
N SER A 56 17.11 -20.32 -19.66
CA SER A 56 18.25 -19.55 -19.15
C SER A 56 17.83 -18.53 -18.09
N ALA A 57 18.49 -18.59 -16.92
CA ALA A 57 18.27 -17.59 -15.86
C ALA A 57 18.77 -16.20 -16.26
N ASP A 58 19.81 -16.12 -17.08
CA ASP A 58 20.40 -14.86 -17.53
C ASP A 58 19.50 -14.19 -18.58
N ASP A 59 18.88 -14.97 -19.47
CA ASP A 59 17.89 -14.43 -20.42
C ASP A 59 16.68 -13.91 -19.67
N ARG A 60 16.19 -14.63 -18.65
CA ARG A 60 15.09 -14.16 -17.81
C ARG A 60 15.42 -12.81 -17.13
N ARG A 61 16.61 -12.68 -16.55
CA ARG A 61 17.04 -11.44 -15.90
C ARG A 61 17.16 -10.29 -16.88
N ARG A 62 17.76 -10.55 -18.06
CA ARG A 62 17.92 -9.55 -19.11
C ARG A 62 16.58 -9.04 -19.59
N ILE A 63 15.66 -9.95 -19.96
CA ILE A 63 14.34 -9.57 -20.44
C ILE A 63 13.55 -8.81 -19.37
N LEU A 64 13.58 -9.26 -18.11
CA LEU A 64 12.92 -8.53 -17.02
C LEU A 64 13.53 -7.13 -16.83
N GLY A 65 14.84 -6.99 -16.91
CA GLY A 65 15.51 -5.70 -16.79
C GLY A 65 15.17 -4.74 -17.91
N ASP A 66 15.07 -5.25 -19.14
CA ASP A 66 14.78 -4.43 -20.32
C ASP A 66 13.31 -4.01 -20.41
N LEU A 67 12.39 -4.77 -19.83
CA LEU A 67 10.95 -4.62 -20.02
C LEU A 67 10.19 -4.22 -18.74
N LEU A 68 10.87 -4.12 -17.60
CA LEU A 68 10.23 -3.89 -16.30
C LEU A 68 9.35 -2.63 -16.31
N ASP A 69 9.88 -1.56 -16.88
CA ASP A 69 9.20 -0.25 -16.90
C ASP A 69 8.06 -0.16 -17.92
N ASP A 70 8.12 -0.97 -19.00
CA ASP A 70 7.16 -0.90 -20.09
C ASP A 70 5.99 -1.88 -19.97
N LEU A 71 6.19 -2.99 -19.24
CA LEU A 71 5.23 -4.10 -19.24
C LEU A 71 4.46 -4.25 -17.94
N PHE A 72 4.91 -3.62 -16.89
CA PHE A 72 4.23 -3.68 -15.59
C PHE A 72 3.51 -2.38 -15.29
N LEU A 73 2.18 -2.46 -15.18
CA LEU A 73 1.40 -1.31 -14.75
C LEU A 73 1.59 -1.07 -13.25
N PRO A 74 1.90 0.15 -12.83
CA PRO A 74 1.96 0.49 -11.42
C PRO A 74 0.54 0.50 -10.83
N VAL A 75 0.21 -0.53 -10.06
CA VAL A 75 -1.06 -0.61 -9.33
C VAL A 75 -1.08 0.40 -8.20
N GLY A 76 0.01 0.48 -7.44
CA GLY A 76 0.16 1.44 -6.34
C GLY A 76 1.14 0.99 -5.28
N ALA A 77 1.09 1.65 -4.14
CA ALA A 77 1.88 1.30 -2.97
C ALA A 77 0.98 0.87 -1.81
N LEU A 78 1.47 -0.08 -1.02
CA LEU A 78 0.86 -0.53 0.23
C LEU A 78 1.83 -0.27 1.37
N ILE A 79 1.36 0.39 2.43
CA ILE A 79 2.08 0.51 3.69
C ILE A 79 1.29 -0.17 4.79
N GLY A 80 1.80 -1.30 5.28
CA GLY A 80 1.35 -1.89 6.54
C GLY A 80 1.94 -1.09 7.70
N LEU A 81 1.08 -0.52 8.53
CA LEU A 81 1.51 0.22 9.70
C LEU A 81 1.93 -0.75 10.83
N PRO A 82 2.87 -0.35 11.69
CA PRO A 82 3.10 -1.08 12.93
C PRO A 82 1.84 -1.04 13.81
N PRO A 83 1.67 -1.99 14.74
CA PRO A 83 0.53 -2.00 15.64
C PRO A 83 0.35 -0.64 16.34
N ILE A 84 -0.85 -0.09 16.25
CA ILE A 84 -1.22 1.15 16.93
C ILE A 84 -1.72 0.73 18.32
N PRO A 85 -1.12 1.22 19.43
CA PRO A 85 -1.56 0.85 20.75
C PRO A 85 -3.05 1.15 20.98
N GLU A 86 -3.78 0.18 21.56
CA GLU A 86 -5.16 0.39 21.99
C GLU A 86 -5.25 1.60 22.92
N GLY A 87 -6.23 2.46 22.66
CA GLY A 87 -6.42 3.68 23.45
C GLY A 87 -5.52 4.85 23.06
N ALA A 88 -4.67 4.72 22.05
CA ALA A 88 -4.00 5.87 21.44
C ALA A 88 -5.07 6.81 20.86
N ARG A 89 -5.41 7.86 21.63
CA ARG A 89 -6.41 8.86 21.20
C ARG A 89 -5.92 9.53 19.93
N GLY A 90 -6.61 9.28 18.81
CA GLY A 90 -6.38 9.96 17.55
C GLY A 90 -5.59 9.18 16.50
N GLY A 91 -5.43 7.85 16.64
CA GLY A 91 -4.83 7.01 15.61
C GLY A 91 -3.36 7.34 15.28
N ALA A 92 -2.88 6.80 14.16
CA ALA A 92 -1.59 7.15 13.59
C ALA A 92 -1.72 8.40 12.71
N LEU A 93 -0.86 9.39 12.91
CA LEU A 93 -0.74 10.54 12.03
C LEU A 93 0.35 10.26 11.00
N LEU A 94 -0.03 10.32 9.74
CA LEU A 94 0.90 10.13 8.63
C LEU A 94 0.98 11.40 7.79
N ARG A 95 2.18 11.69 7.34
CA ARG A 95 2.44 12.72 6.33
C ARG A 95 2.82 12.04 5.03
N VAL A 96 2.05 12.29 3.99
CA VAL A 96 2.32 11.83 2.62
C VAL A 96 2.85 13.00 1.83
N GLY A 97 4.14 12.96 1.52
CA GLY A 97 4.83 13.99 0.74
C GLY A 97 5.11 13.50 -0.68
N SER A 98 4.89 14.37 -1.65
CA SER A 98 5.31 14.18 -3.05
C SER A 98 5.87 15.51 -3.58
N PRO A 99 6.53 15.53 -4.75
CA PRO A 99 6.96 16.77 -5.37
C PRO A 99 5.81 17.77 -5.66
N LEU A 100 4.57 17.26 -5.71
CA LEU A 100 3.39 18.03 -6.09
C LEU A 100 2.59 18.52 -4.88
N SER A 101 2.63 17.79 -3.76
CA SER A 101 1.81 18.08 -2.59
C SER A 101 2.34 17.43 -1.32
N VAL A 102 1.92 17.98 -0.19
CA VAL A 102 2.09 17.35 1.12
C VAL A 102 0.72 17.31 1.78
N GLN A 103 0.31 16.15 2.24
CA GLN A 103 -0.95 15.99 2.96
C GLN A 103 -0.73 15.19 4.24
N GLU A 104 -1.48 15.53 5.27
CA GLU A 104 -1.50 14.79 6.52
C GLU A 104 -2.82 14.03 6.62
N THR A 105 -2.74 12.76 6.98
CA THR A 105 -3.90 11.90 7.16
C THR A 105 -3.77 11.13 8.46
N ARG A 106 -4.92 10.78 9.04
CA ARG A 106 -5.00 9.94 10.23
C ARG A 106 -5.60 8.60 9.86
N VAL A 107 -5.04 7.54 10.45
CA VAL A 107 -5.54 6.18 10.32
C VAL A 107 -5.70 5.61 11.71
N ASP A 108 -6.91 5.25 12.06
CA ASP A 108 -7.21 4.65 13.37
C ASP A 108 -6.80 3.17 13.40
N ALA A 109 -6.58 2.63 14.60
CA ALA A 109 -6.30 1.20 14.76
C ALA A 109 -7.46 0.37 14.20
N GLY A 110 -7.14 -0.65 13.42
CA GLY A 110 -8.12 -1.51 12.77
C GLY A 110 -8.71 -0.97 11.47
N ASP A 111 -8.28 0.21 11.03
CA ASP A 111 -8.81 0.88 9.84
C ASP A 111 -7.80 0.83 8.67
N LEU A 112 -8.26 1.21 7.50
CA LEU A 112 -7.42 1.44 6.32
C LEU A 112 -7.84 2.73 5.60
N ARG A 113 -6.85 3.33 4.91
CA ARG A 113 -7.06 4.59 4.19
C ARG A 113 -6.36 4.58 2.85
N PHE A 114 -7.07 5.05 1.83
CA PHE A 114 -6.46 5.40 0.57
C PHE A 114 -6.00 6.86 0.59
N ALA A 115 -4.80 7.10 0.09
CA ALA A 115 -4.24 8.43 -0.11
C ALA A 115 -3.89 8.63 -1.59
N GLY A 116 -4.12 9.83 -2.10
CA GLY A 116 -3.79 10.18 -3.48
C GLY A 116 -2.27 10.26 -3.66
N LEU A 117 -1.73 9.41 -4.53
CA LEU A 117 -0.35 9.51 -5.04
C LEU A 117 -0.38 9.10 -6.51
N PRO A 118 -0.25 10.05 -7.45
CA PRO A 118 -0.42 9.78 -8.88
C PRO A 118 0.54 8.71 -9.41
N PRO A 119 0.16 8.00 -10.49
CA PRO A 119 1.01 6.96 -11.08
C PRO A 119 2.39 7.47 -11.46
N GLY A 120 3.44 6.70 -11.08
CA GLY A 120 4.83 7.03 -11.35
C GLY A 120 5.42 8.17 -10.52
N VAL A 121 4.61 8.85 -9.70
CA VAL A 121 5.11 9.93 -8.84
C VAL A 121 5.79 9.34 -7.61
N PRO A 122 7.07 9.68 -7.36
CA PRO A 122 7.74 9.29 -6.13
C PRO A 122 7.14 10.05 -4.94
N GLY A 123 7.01 9.37 -3.82
CA GLY A 123 6.51 9.93 -2.58
C GLY A 123 7.27 9.43 -1.37
N GLN A 124 7.15 10.17 -0.29
CA GLN A 124 7.64 9.80 1.03
C GLN A 124 6.46 9.78 1.99
N VAL A 125 6.33 8.68 2.74
CA VAL A 125 5.34 8.56 3.79
C VAL A 125 6.05 8.52 5.13
N GLU A 126 5.69 9.42 6.02
CA GLU A 126 6.24 9.52 7.37
C GLU A 126 5.15 9.20 8.39
N LEU A 127 5.44 8.26 9.27
CA LEU A 127 4.65 8.06 10.48
C LEU A 127 5.16 9.04 11.54
N LEU A 128 4.30 9.94 11.96
CA LEU A 128 4.65 10.96 12.93
C LEU A 128 4.35 10.46 14.36
N SER A 129 5.15 10.90 15.32
CA SER A 129 4.87 10.64 16.74
C SER A 129 3.52 11.24 17.14
N ALA A 130 2.77 10.52 17.98
CA ALA A 130 1.51 11.05 18.50
C ALA A 130 1.74 12.38 19.21
N PRO A 131 0.84 13.38 19.02
CA PRO A 131 0.90 14.63 19.78
C PRO A 131 0.76 14.30 21.29
N GLY A 132 1.81 14.48 22.06
CA GLY A 132 1.82 14.19 23.51
C GLY A 132 3.13 13.60 24.01
N GLY A 133 3.99 13.10 23.14
CA GLY A 133 5.29 12.51 23.52
C GLY A 133 6.42 13.52 23.77
N SER A 134 6.28 14.74 23.30
CA SER A 134 7.25 15.82 23.59
C SER A 134 6.52 17.10 23.99
N ARG A 135 6.95 17.70 25.08
CA ARG A 135 6.43 18.97 25.60
C ARG A 135 6.49 20.07 24.54
N GLY A 136 5.41 20.22 23.74
CA GLY A 136 5.24 21.34 22.81
C GLY A 136 6.08 21.34 21.54
N GLY A 137 6.78 20.25 21.20
CA GLY A 137 7.51 20.11 19.95
C GLY A 137 6.62 19.69 18.79
N ALA A 138 7.02 20.04 17.54
CA ALA A 138 6.38 19.51 16.34
C ALA A 138 6.50 17.98 16.29
N PRO A 139 5.49 17.26 15.77
CA PRO A 139 5.58 15.80 15.60
C PRO A 139 6.82 15.44 14.77
N ALA A 140 7.63 14.51 15.29
CA ALA A 140 8.81 14.03 14.60
C ALA A 140 8.52 12.67 13.93
N PRO A 141 9.10 12.37 12.76
CA PRO A 141 8.92 11.08 12.11
C PRO A 141 9.56 9.95 12.96
N VAL A 142 8.78 8.92 13.23
CA VAL A 142 9.23 7.69 13.92
C VAL A 142 9.52 6.56 12.94
N ALA A 143 8.97 6.64 11.73
CA ALA A 143 9.26 5.76 10.62
C ALA A 143 9.03 6.52 9.30
N SER A 144 9.74 6.13 8.25
CA SER A 144 9.62 6.73 6.93
C SER A 144 9.78 5.67 5.84
N TRP A 145 9.00 5.78 4.78
CA TRP A 145 9.02 4.89 3.63
C TRP A 145 9.04 5.68 2.34
N GLU A 146 9.91 5.29 1.43
CA GLU A 146 9.88 5.75 0.05
C GLU A 146 8.89 4.87 -0.73
N VAL A 147 8.01 5.49 -1.51
CA VAL A 147 6.95 4.82 -2.28
C VAL A 147 6.85 5.44 -3.66
N THR A 148 6.26 4.70 -4.59
CA THR A 148 5.88 5.23 -5.90
C THR A 148 4.39 5.03 -6.08
N GLY A 149 3.70 6.07 -6.50
CA GLY A 149 2.28 6.02 -6.74
C GLY A 149 1.90 5.15 -7.93
N GLY A 150 0.64 4.75 -7.97
CA GLY A 150 0.08 3.96 -9.05
C GLY A 150 -1.38 4.31 -9.30
N LEU A 151 -2.04 3.55 -10.17
CA LEU A 151 -3.43 3.76 -10.56
C LEU A 151 -4.42 3.70 -9.38
N GLY A 152 -4.11 2.92 -8.34
CA GLY A 152 -4.86 2.84 -7.08
C GLY A 152 -4.32 3.75 -5.97
N GLY A 153 -3.31 4.57 -6.26
CA GLY A 153 -2.71 5.46 -5.27
C GLY A 153 -1.87 4.74 -4.23
N LEU A 154 -2.09 5.10 -2.98
CA LEU A 154 -1.41 4.56 -1.80
C LEU A 154 -2.44 4.03 -0.81
N LEU A 155 -2.28 2.79 -0.38
CA LEU A 155 -3.07 2.18 0.69
C LEU A 155 -2.28 2.14 2.00
N LEU A 156 -2.83 2.73 3.03
CA LEU A 156 -2.34 2.73 4.41
C LEU A 156 -3.17 1.75 5.21
N ASP A 157 -2.56 0.67 5.70
CA ASP A 157 -3.25 -0.41 6.41
C ASP A 157 -2.81 -0.46 7.87
N ALA A 158 -3.72 -0.11 8.79
CA ALA A 158 -3.54 -0.15 10.23
C ALA A 158 -4.33 -1.29 10.90
N ARG A 159 -4.80 -2.25 10.11
CA ARG A 159 -5.53 -3.40 10.63
C ARG A 159 -4.58 -4.36 11.35
N GLU A 160 -5.08 -5.00 12.39
CA GLU A 160 -4.30 -5.93 13.19
C GLU A 160 -3.95 -7.22 12.44
N THR A 161 -2.87 -7.87 12.87
CA THR A 161 -2.42 -9.15 12.36
C THR A 161 -2.32 -10.17 13.50
N PRO A 162 -3.11 -11.25 13.51
CA PRO A 162 -4.13 -11.65 12.52
C PRO A 162 -5.35 -10.74 12.51
N LEU A 163 -6.09 -10.72 11.38
CA LEU A 163 -7.33 -9.93 11.29
C LEU A 163 -8.40 -10.55 12.18
N GLU A 164 -8.77 -9.83 13.20
CA GLU A 164 -9.88 -10.20 14.07
C GLU A 164 -11.17 -9.55 13.56
N LEU A 165 -12.07 -10.37 13.04
CA LEU A 165 -13.38 -9.90 12.61
C LEU A 165 -14.38 -10.02 13.76
N PRO A 166 -15.29 -9.03 13.92
CA PRO A 166 -16.34 -9.09 14.92
C PRO A 166 -17.18 -10.37 14.80
N GLU A 167 -17.47 -11.02 15.93
CA GLU A 167 -18.31 -12.22 15.98
C GLU A 167 -19.73 -11.95 15.46
N ARG A 168 -20.29 -10.77 15.79
CA ARG A 168 -21.63 -10.38 15.36
C ARG A 168 -21.65 -10.06 13.86
N ALA A 169 -22.48 -10.79 13.11
CA ALA A 169 -22.57 -10.68 11.66
C ALA A 169 -22.85 -9.26 11.15
N GLU A 170 -23.69 -8.50 11.85
CA GLU A 170 -24.00 -7.10 11.49
C GLU A 170 -22.78 -6.19 11.61
N ARG A 171 -22.02 -6.30 12.72
CA ARG A 171 -20.80 -5.52 12.93
C ARG A 171 -19.70 -5.91 11.93
N ARG A 172 -19.58 -7.20 11.65
CA ARG A 172 -18.64 -7.70 10.65
C ARG A 172 -18.96 -7.16 9.27
N ARG A 173 -20.23 -7.17 8.87
CA ARG A 173 -20.68 -6.62 7.59
C ARG A 173 -20.36 -5.13 7.51
N ALA A 174 -20.75 -4.35 8.51
CA ALA A 174 -20.50 -2.91 8.54
C ALA A 174 -18.99 -2.58 8.45
N LEU A 175 -18.13 -3.37 9.09
CA LEU A 175 -16.70 -3.19 9.04
C LEU A 175 -16.15 -3.50 7.63
N LEU A 176 -16.57 -4.59 7.00
CA LEU A 176 -16.16 -4.95 5.65
C LEU A 176 -16.64 -3.90 4.63
N GLU A 177 -17.88 -3.45 4.74
CA GLU A 177 -18.44 -2.37 3.90
C GLU A 177 -17.61 -1.07 4.06
N ALA A 178 -17.19 -0.73 5.29
CA ALA A 178 -16.35 0.45 5.53
C ALA A 178 -14.97 0.33 4.87
N TRP A 179 -14.37 -0.87 4.82
CA TRP A 179 -13.09 -1.09 4.15
C TRP A 179 -13.23 -1.11 2.62
N GLU A 180 -14.37 -1.57 2.11
CA GLU A 180 -14.61 -1.66 0.66
C GLU A 180 -15.12 -0.34 0.06
N ALA A 181 -15.80 0.49 0.85
CA ALA A 181 -16.39 1.74 0.36
C ALA A 181 -15.41 2.66 -0.39
N PRO A 182 -14.17 2.86 0.07
CA PRO A 182 -13.20 3.68 -0.66
C PRO A 182 -12.73 3.06 -1.99
N VAL A 183 -12.88 1.74 -2.16
CA VAL A 183 -12.48 1.01 -3.38
C VAL A 183 -13.46 1.25 -4.51
N TRP A 184 -14.75 1.33 -4.18
CA TRP A 184 -15.84 1.46 -5.14
C TRP A 184 -16.41 2.89 -5.24
N GLY A 185 -16.00 3.78 -4.33
CA GLY A 185 -16.31 5.19 -4.39
C GLY A 185 -15.39 5.95 -5.34
N GLU A 186 -15.83 7.09 -5.84
CA GLU A 186 -14.94 8.01 -6.54
C GLU A 186 -13.80 8.40 -5.59
N VAL A 187 -12.56 8.06 -5.95
CA VAL A 187 -11.38 8.55 -5.23
C VAL A 187 -11.39 10.07 -5.38
N PRO A 188 -11.49 10.85 -4.30
CA PRO A 188 -11.40 12.30 -4.43
C PRO A 188 -10.09 12.67 -5.11
N ALA A 189 -10.18 13.42 -6.17
CA ALA A 189 -9.06 13.91 -6.95
C ALA A 189 -8.16 14.85 -6.13
#